data_acfaa199060df35ecae1ef2ab39cc70b
#
_entry.id   acfaa199060df35ecae1ef2ab39cc70b
#
_cell.length_a   1.000
_cell.length_b   1.000
_cell.length_c   1.000
_cell.angle_alpha   90.00
_cell.angle_beta   90.00
_cell.angle_gamma   90.00
#
_symmetry.space_group_name_H-M   'P 1'
#
loop_
_entity.id
_entity.type
_entity.pdbx_description
1 polymer ?
#
loop_
_entity_poly.entity_id
_entity_poly.type
_entity_poly.pdbx_seq_one_letter_code
_entity_poly.pdbx_strand_id
1 'polypeptide(L)'
;MSSVKLDGVLKAVKQVRGGVHVNHNKNTADCEVVRIPVPEKVLLPMQQHIGVPCTPTVKAGDKVSVGQIVGDSDKFLSAPIHASISGTVSAVKQATLANGVITQAVEIESDGEMRLFDGLEPPKVTGKESFLRAVRDSGLVGLGGAGFPTHVKLRIPPDKNVDTLIVNAAECEPYITVDYRECLENSWDILSSIYTLKEILGFKRVVIAAEDNKPEAFKVLKAIADRDVAEDNVVRLMTLKSKYPQGAEKMMVLSATGRKVPPGKLPADVGCVVMNVASVAFIARYLKSGKPLVSRSLTVDGSAIADPKNVRVPIGMNVGEIIDFCGGFKAEPGKIITGGPMMGLAVVNTDIPVLKQNNAILAFADDASNVKKERDCIRCGRCAAACPLSLMPTLVERYIKAKDIDRLEKSGAMVCMECGSCAYSCPAAKPLVQYMRLAKQMLREEKSKNA
;
A
#
# COMPACT_ATOMS: atom_id res chain seq x y z
N MET A 1 25.86 -1.88 -15.15
CA MET A 1 25.50 -0.86 -14.15
C MET A 1 26.49 -0.98 -12.99
N SER A 2 27.38 0.00 -12.82
CA SER A 2 28.36 0.02 -11.75
C SER A 2 27.64 0.18 -10.40
N SER A 3 27.85 -0.74 -9.47
CA SER A 3 27.37 -0.64 -8.11
C SER A 3 28.01 0.60 -7.45
N VAL A 4 27.23 1.65 -7.25
CA VAL A 4 27.65 2.80 -6.43
C VAL A 4 27.84 2.28 -5.01
N LYS A 5 29.07 2.19 -4.54
CA LYS A 5 29.36 1.93 -3.11
C LYS A 5 28.98 3.19 -2.34
N LEU A 6 27.87 3.14 -1.61
CA LEU A 6 27.46 4.19 -0.68
C LEU A 6 28.02 3.82 0.70
N ASP A 7 29.05 4.53 1.14
CA ASP A 7 29.61 4.35 2.48
C ASP A 7 28.56 4.63 3.55
N GLY A 8 28.49 3.78 4.58
CA GLY A 8 27.50 3.90 5.67
C GLY A 8 26.13 3.30 5.40
N VAL A 9 25.85 2.75 4.18
CA VAL A 9 24.60 2.05 3.90
C VAL A 9 24.73 0.57 4.28
N LEU A 10 23.80 0.10 5.10
CA LEU A 10 23.78 -1.30 5.57
C LEU A 10 23.33 -2.24 4.45
N LYS A 11 23.84 -3.47 4.50
CA LYS A 11 23.27 -4.60 3.74
C LYS A 11 22.21 -5.29 4.58
N ALA A 12 21.26 -5.98 3.92
CA ALA A 12 20.27 -6.79 4.61
C ALA A 12 20.95 -7.77 5.59
N VAL A 13 20.46 -7.80 6.83
CA VAL A 13 20.94 -8.71 7.89
C VAL A 13 20.69 -10.17 7.49
N LYS A 14 19.55 -10.43 6.84
CA LYS A 14 19.21 -11.73 6.30
C LYS A 14 18.50 -11.60 4.95
N GLN A 15 18.94 -12.40 3.97
CA GLN A 15 18.29 -12.41 2.68
C GLN A 15 17.01 -13.27 2.70
N VAL A 16 15.98 -12.79 2.02
CA VAL A 16 14.72 -13.52 1.83
C VAL A 16 14.97 -14.73 0.92
N ARG A 17 14.59 -15.90 1.40
CA ARG A 17 14.53 -17.12 0.57
C ARG A 17 13.25 -17.11 -0.28
N GLY A 18 13.21 -17.88 -1.36
CA GLY A 18 12.07 -17.84 -2.28
C GLY A 18 11.95 -16.50 -3.01
N GLY A 19 10.73 -16.14 -3.40
CA GLY A 19 10.48 -14.98 -4.26
C GLY A 19 10.83 -15.24 -5.73
N VAL A 20 10.62 -14.24 -6.56
CA VAL A 20 10.84 -14.30 -8.01
C VAL A 20 11.57 -13.05 -8.49
N HIS A 21 12.33 -13.17 -9.56
CA HIS A 21 12.80 -12.03 -10.31
C HIS A 21 11.78 -11.67 -11.37
N VAL A 22 11.30 -10.45 -11.33
CA VAL A 22 10.35 -9.89 -12.28
C VAL A 22 11.02 -8.75 -13.05
N ASN A 23 10.59 -8.53 -14.29
CA ASN A 23 11.02 -7.34 -15.03
C ASN A 23 10.49 -6.12 -14.33
N HIS A 24 11.34 -5.17 -14.00
CA HIS A 24 10.95 -4.03 -13.16
C HIS A 24 10.07 -3.03 -13.90
N ASN A 25 10.30 -2.80 -15.19
CA ASN A 25 9.52 -1.88 -16.05
C ASN A 25 9.21 -0.53 -15.36
N LYS A 26 10.22 0.09 -14.74
CA LYS A 26 10.08 1.35 -14.00
C LYS A 26 10.10 2.56 -14.97
N ASN A 27 9.17 2.59 -15.94
CA ASN A 27 9.18 3.55 -17.04
C ASN A 27 9.04 5.00 -16.57
N THR A 28 8.35 5.23 -15.45
CA THR A 28 8.08 6.54 -14.86
C THR A 28 9.04 6.94 -13.74
N ALA A 29 10.15 6.20 -13.54
CA ALA A 29 11.09 6.47 -12.44
C ALA A 29 11.66 7.90 -12.48
N ASP A 30 11.94 8.41 -13.66
CA ASP A 30 12.49 9.75 -13.87
C ASP A 30 11.41 10.82 -14.08
N CYS A 31 10.11 10.44 -14.04
CA CYS A 31 8.99 11.36 -14.18
C CYS A 31 8.59 11.91 -12.81
N GLU A 32 8.69 13.23 -12.62
CA GLU A 32 8.18 13.90 -11.43
C GLU A 32 6.67 13.71 -11.27
N VAL A 33 6.20 13.86 -10.02
CA VAL A 33 4.76 13.72 -9.74
C VAL A 33 3.99 14.96 -10.21
N VAL A 34 3.18 14.81 -11.24
CA VAL A 34 2.34 15.87 -11.82
C VAL A 34 0.99 15.91 -11.12
N ARG A 35 0.54 17.11 -10.75
CA ARG A 35 -0.81 17.29 -10.19
C ARG A 35 -1.85 17.32 -11.30
N ILE A 36 -2.87 16.49 -11.19
CA ILE A 36 -4.02 16.48 -12.09
C ILE A 36 -4.93 17.70 -11.81
N PRO A 37 -5.59 18.27 -12.82
CA PRO A 37 -6.64 19.27 -12.64
C PRO A 37 -7.75 18.78 -11.69
N VAL A 38 -8.49 19.72 -11.12
CA VAL A 38 -9.64 19.40 -10.26
C VAL A 38 -10.71 18.70 -11.09
N PRO A 39 -11.19 17.50 -10.72
CA PRO A 39 -12.26 16.84 -11.46
C PRO A 39 -13.61 17.53 -11.22
N GLU A 40 -14.55 17.33 -12.14
CA GLU A 40 -15.93 17.83 -11.99
C GLU A 40 -16.63 17.19 -10.79
N LYS A 41 -16.29 15.94 -10.47
CA LYS A 41 -16.85 15.23 -9.33
C LYS A 41 -15.89 14.20 -8.76
N VAL A 42 -16.12 13.81 -7.50
CA VAL A 42 -15.48 12.65 -6.86
C VAL A 42 -16.52 11.76 -6.21
N LEU A 43 -16.21 10.46 -6.12
CA LEU A 43 -16.99 9.48 -5.38
C LEU A 43 -16.15 8.94 -4.22
N LEU A 44 -16.57 9.18 -2.98
CA LEU A 44 -15.86 8.81 -1.77
C LEU A 44 -16.52 7.60 -1.10
N PRO A 45 -16.11 6.36 -1.40
CA PRO A 45 -16.65 5.17 -0.73
C PRO A 45 -16.34 5.18 0.76
N MET A 46 -17.27 4.68 1.57
CA MET A 46 -17.13 4.59 3.03
C MET A 46 -16.21 3.45 3.48
N GLN A 47 -15.78 2.58 2.56
CA GLN A 47 -14.82 1.51 2.82
C GLN A 47 -13.50 1.81 2.10
N GLN A 48 -12.59 2.56 2.75
CA GLN A 48 -11.25 2.89 2.21
C GLN A 48 -10.09 2.37 3.08
N HIS A 49 -10.37 1.40 3.95
CA HIS A 49 -9.39 0.80 4.85
C HIS A 49 -9.83 -0.60 5.30
N ILE A 50 -8.91 -1.36 5.87
CA ILE A 50 -9.24 -2.60 6.59
C ILE A 50 -9.94 -2.22 7.90
N GLY A 51 -11.04 -2.91 8.20
CA GLY A 51 -11.83 -2.72 9.42
C GLY A 51 -13.28 -2.38 9.12
N VAL A 52 -13.91 -1.66 10.03
CA VAL A 52 -15.34 -1.30 9.94
C VAL A 52 -15.50 -0.11 8.99
N PRO A 53 -16.40 -0.19 7.98
CA PRO A 53 -16.71 0.94 7.12
C PRO A 53 -17.10 2.19 7.92
N CYS A 54 -16.79 3.36 7.38
CA CYS A 54 -17.34 4.61 7.88
C CYS A 54 -18.84 4.73 7.57
N THR A 55 -19.52 5.57 8.31
CA THR A 55 -20.88 6.03 8.01
C THR A 55 -20.79 7.45 7.45
N PRO A 56 -21.55 7.81 6.39
CA PRO A 56 -21.61 9.18 5.91
C PRO A 56 -22.04 10.15 7.03
N THR A 57 -21.34 11.26 7.15
CA THR A 57 -21.63 12.35 8.10
C THR A 57 -22.31 13.55 7.43
N VAL A 58 -22.55 13.45 6.13
CA VAL A 58 -23.16 14.48 5.27
C VAL A 58 -24.31 13.87 4.46
N LYS A 59 -25.17 14.72 3.92
CA LYS A 59 -26.31 14.37 3.06
C LYS A 59 -26.30 15.17 1.77
N ALA A 60 -27.12 14.74 0.80
CA ALA A 60 -27.30 15.47 -0.45
C ALA A 60 -27.77 16.91 -0.19
N GLY A 61 -27.17 17.86 -0.90
CA GLY A 61 -27.36 19.29 -0.75
C GLY A 61 -26.38 19.98 0.21
N ASP A 62 -25.64 19.25 1.03
CA ASP A 62 -24.66 19.85 1.93
C ASP A 62 -23.47 20.41 1.14
N LYS A 63 -23.01 21.62 1.49
CA LYS A 63 -21.75 22.18 0.96
C LYS A 63 -20.59 21.69 1.80
N VAL A 64 -19.53 21.27 1.14
CA VAL A 64 -18.32 20.74 1.78
C VAL A 64 -17.06 21.42 1.26
N SER A 65 -16.05 21.50 2.12
CA SER A 65 -14.74 22.04 1.81
C SER A 65 -13.67 20.98 1.91
N VAL A 66 -12.53 21.15 1.22
CA VAL A 66 -11.41 20.20 1.21
C VAL A 66 -10.91 19.96 2.64
N GLY A 67 -10.89 18.73 3.06
CA GLY A 67 -10.45 18.32 4.40
C GLY A 67 -11.57 18.22 5.43
N GLN A 68 -12.80 18.61 5.10
CA GLN A 68 -13.96 18.37 5.97
C GLN A 68 -14.27 16.88 6.05
N ILE A 69 -14.59 16.36 7.24
CA ILE A 69 -15.00 14.96 7.41
C ILE A 69 -16.36 14.75 6.73
N VAL A 70 -16.44 13.74 5.88
CA VAL A 70 -17.66 13.33 5.16
C VAL A 70 -18.06 11.89 5.49
N GLY A 71 -17.20 11.17 6.20
CA GLY A 71 -17.50 9.84 6.72
C GLY A 71 -16.61 9.50 7.90
N ASP A 72 -17.18 8.92 8.95
CA ASP A 72 -16.41 8.48 10.13
C ASP A 72 -17.06 7.25 10.78
N SER A 73 -16.39 6.68 11.76
CA SER A 73 -16.84 5.57 12.60
C SER A 73 -16.20 5.66 13.97
N ASP A 74 -16.95 5.34 15.01
CA ASP A 74 -16.48 5.24 16.40
C ASP A 74 -15.66 3.97 16.67
N LYS A 75 -15.60 3.06 15.70
CA LYS A 75 -14.92 1.79 15.86
C LYS A 75 -13.39 1.96 15.86
N PHE A 76 -12.72 1.19 16.70
CA PHE A 76 -11.28 1.23 16.86
C PHE A 76 -10.52 1.01 15.53
N LEU A 77 -10.95 0.02 14.75
CA LEU A 77 -10.34 -0.29 13.46
C LEU A 77 -11.10 0.43 12.34
N SER A 78 -10.92 1.74 12.25
CA SER A 78 -11.48 2.63 11.24
C SER A 78 -10.63 3.90 11.13
N ALA A 79 -10.79 4.66 10.06
CA ALA A 79 -10.14 5.96 9.85
C ALA A 79 -11.05 6.89 9.06
N PRO A 80 -11.25 8.16 9.48
CA PRO A 80 -12.18 9.09 8.86
C PRO A 80 -11.87 9.34 7.39
N ILE A 81 -12.91 9.69 6.64
CA ILE A 81 -12.86 10.02 5.21
C ILE A 81 -13.20 11.51 5.10
N HIS A 82 -12.38 12.22 4.33
CA HIS A 82 -12.47 13.66 4.16
C HIS A 82 -12.82 14.01 2.72
N ALA A 83 -13.55 15.10 2.54
CA ALA A 83 -13.79 15.68 1.23
C ALA A 83 -12.46 16.01 0.56
N SER A 84 -12.26 15.48 -0.65
CA SER A 84 -11.02 15.67 -1.41
C SER A 84 -11.08 16.88 -2.35
N ILE A 85 -12.28 17.39 -2.60
CA ILE A 85 -12.58 18.61 -3.34
C ILE A 85 -13.59 19.45 -2.54
N SER A 86 -13.70 20.74 -2.84
CA SER A 86 -14.81 21.57 -2.36
C SER A 86 -15.99 21.53 -3.36
N GLY A 87 -17.19 21.69 -2.85
CA GLY A 87 -18.39 21.66 -3.67
C GLY A 87 -19.66 21.28 -2.92
N THR A 88 -20.58 20.64 -3.62
CA THR A 88 -21.88 20.22 -3.06
C THR A 88 -22.00 18.68 -3.10
N VAL A 89 -22.45 18.08 -2.03
CA VAL A 89 -22.80 16.65 -2.00
C VAL A 89 -24.01 16.44 -2.92
N SER A 90 -23.80 15.79 -4.06
CA SER A 90 -24.90 15.49 -5.01
C SER A 90 -25.72 14.29 -4.58
N ALA A 91 -25.04 13.27 -4.01
CA ALA A 91 -25.72 12.05 -3.55
C ALA A 91 -24.95 11.32 -2.46
N VAL A 92 -25.71 10.56 -1.64
CA VAL A 92 -25.18 9.44 -0.85
C VAL A 92 -25.79 8.16 -1.43
N LYS A 93 -24.98 7.32 -2.05
CA LYS A 93 -25.44 6.17 -2.85
C LYS A 93 -24.59 4.91 -2.59
N GLN A 94 -25.07 3.78 -3.07
CA GLN A 94 -24.25 2.55 -3.09
C GLN A 94 -23.23 2.60 -4.21
N ALA A 95 -22.03 2.12 -3.93
CA ALA A 95 -20.94 1.99 -4.91
C ALA A 95 -20.31 0.60 -4.79
N THR A 96 -19.93 0.02 -5.92
CA THR A 96 -19.19 -1.23 -5.98
C THR A 96 -17.70 -0.93 -6.13
N LEU A 97 -16.88 -1.45 -5.22
CA LEU A 97 -15.44 -1.30 -5.27
C LEU A 97 -14.80 -2.31 -6.24
N ALA A 98 -13.55 -2.08 -6.61
CA ALA A 98 -12.76 -2.97 -7.48
C ALA A 98 -12.71 -4.44 -7.00
N ASN A 99 -12.84 -4.68 -5.71
CA ASN A 99 -12.88 -6.03 -5.11
C ASN A 99 -14.29 -6.64 -5.03
N GLY A 100 -15.31 -6.00 -5.61
CA GLY A 100 -16.71 -6.43 -5.60
C GLY A 100 -17.49 -6.10 -4.31
N VAL A 101 -16.87 -5.46 -3.33
CA VAL A 101 -17.57 -5.03 -2.12
C VAL A 101 -18.50 -3.87 -2.44
N ILE A 102 -19.75 -3.96 -1.98
CA ILE A 102 -20.73 -2.88 -2.07
C ILE A 102 -20.70 -2.08 -0.76
N THR A 103 -20.59 -0.77 -0.86
CA THR A 103 -20.54 0.14 0.29
C THR A 103 -21.26 1.44 -0.02
N GLN A 104 -21.69 2.18 1.02
CA GLN A 104 -22.14 3.55 0.82
C GLN A 104 -20.97 4.41 0.29
N ALA A 105 -21.29 5.43 -0.47
CA ALA A 105 -20.36 6.42 -0.98
C ALA A 105 -21.01 7.81 -1.01
N VAL A 106 -20.19 8.82 -0.75
CA VAL A 106 -20.56 10.24 -0.89
C VAL A 106 -20.05 10.73 -2.22
N GLU A 107 -20.94 11.23 -3.06
CA GLU A 107 -20.59 11.90 -4.31
C GLU A 107 -20.58 13.42 -4.09
N ILE A 108 -19.51 14.08 -4.52
CA ILE A 108 -19.35 15.54 -4.41
C ILE A 108 -19.14 16.10 -5.80
N GLU A 109 -19.98 17.05 -6.21
CA GLU A 109 -19.78 17.87 -7.40
C GLU A 109 -18.93 19.09 -7.05
N SER A 110 -17.90 19.32 -7.85
CA SER A 110 -16.89 20.35 -7.62
C SER A 110 -17.48 21.75 -7.88
N ASP A 111 -17.07 22.72 -7.05
CA ASP A 111 -17.22 24.16 -7.34
C ASP A 111 -16.02 24.75 -8.09
N GLY A 112 -14.98 23.95 -8.35
CA GLY A 112 -13.73 24.36 -9.00
C GLY A 112 -12.76 25.16 -8.13
N GLU A 113 -13.15 25.53 -6.89
CA GLU A 113 -12.38 26.46 -6.07
C GLU A 113 -11.35 25.79 -5.16
N MET A 114 -11.54 24.50 -4.84
CA MET A 114 -10.66 23.76 -3.87
C MET A 114 -10.52 24.48 -2.52
N ARG A 115 -11.61 25.12 -2.05
CA ARG A 115 -11.63 25.79 -0.76
C ARG A 115 -11.26 24.83 0.37
N LEU A 116 -10.32 25.23 1.19
CA LEU A 116 -9.96 24.47 2.39
C LEU A 116 -11.05 24.64 3.46
N PHE A 117 -11.26 23.61 4.25
CA PHE A 117 -12.12 23.68 5.43
C PHE A 117 -11.50 24.59 6.48
N ASP A 118 -12.25 25.58 6.98
CA ASP A 118 -11.76 26.61 7.91
C ASP A 118 -11.24 26.05 9.25
N GLY A 119 -11.67 24.84 9.61
CA GLY A 119 -11.22 24.14 10.82
C GLY A 119 -9.90 23.37 10.67
N LEU A 120 -9.16 23.53 9.57
CA LEU A 120 -7.87 22.87 9.38
C LEU A 120 -6.77 23.62 10.11
N GLU A 121 -6.31 23.07 11.22
CA GLU A 121 -5.18 23.58 12.00
C GLU A 121 -4.16 22.46 12.24
N PRO A 122 -2.86 22.82 12.34
CA PRO A 122 -1.85 21.87 12.80
C PRO A 122 -2.24 21.27 14.16
N PRO A 123 -2.25 19.95 14.31
CA PRO A 123 -2.68 19.31 15.54
C PRO A 123 -1.69 19.60 16.68
N LYS A 124 -2.23 19.89 17.88
CA LYS A 124 -1.41 20.04 19.09
C LYS A 124 -1.02 18.68 19.63
N VAL A 125 0.24 18.29 19.41
CA VAL A 125 0.82 17.04 19.88
C VAL A 125 1.62 17.30 21.16
N THR A 126 1.13 16.78 22.29
CA THR A 126 1.74 16.91 23.61
C THR A 126 2.26 15.58 24.18
N GLY A 127 2.09 14.50 23.42
CA GLY A 127 2.52 13.16 23.80
C GLY A 127 1.88 12.07 22.95
N LYS A 128 2.09 10.81 23.32
CA LYS A 128 1.69 9.63 22.53
C LYS A 128 0.20 9.60 22.19
N GLU A 129 -0.69 9.83 23.14
CA GLU A 129 -2.13 9.72 22.90
C GLU A 129 -2.67 10.83 22.00
N SER A 130 -2.22 12.07 22.17
CA SER A 130 -2.57 13.20 21.28
C SER A 130 -2.01 12.98 19.87
N PHE A 131 -0.82 12.41 19.75
CA PHE A 131 -0.23 12.03 18.47
C PHE A 131 -1.07 10.95 17.75
N LEU A 132 -1.43 9.88 18.44
CA LEU A 132 -2.24 8.80 17.87
C LEU A 132 -3.61 9.29 17.45
N ARG A 133 -4.21 10.21 18.21
CA ARG A 133 -5.45 10.89 17.83
C ARG A 133 -5.25 11.72 16.57
N ALA A 134 -4.21 12.55 16.51
CA ALA A 134 -3.89 13.33 15.32
C ALA A 134 -3.69 12.45 14.08
N VAL A 135 -2.98 11.33 14.19
CA VAL A 135 -2.82 10.37 13.09
C VAL A 135 -4.16 9.75 12.67
N ARG A 136 -5.08 9.45 13.60
CA ARG A 136 -6.43 9.00 13.26
C ARG A 136 -7.19 10.09 12.49
N ASP A 137 -7.24 11.30 13.05
CA ASP A 137 -8.00 12.42 12.52
C ASP A 137 -7.49 12.87 11.14
N SER A 138 -6.22 12.61 10.82
CA SER A 138 -5.68 12.80 9.48
C SER A 138 -6.27 11.88 8.41
N GLY A 139 -7.00 10.83 8.81
CA GLY A 139 -7.51 9.81 7.90
C GLY A 139 -6.44 8.93 7.28
N LEU A 140 -5.22 8.93 7.82
CA LEU A 140 -4.09 8.17 7.27
C LEU A 140 -4.28 6.66 7.44
N VAL A 141 -4.08 5.95 6.34
CA VAL A 141 -3.99 4.49 6.27
C VAL A 141 -2.65 4.06 5.67
N GLY A 142 -2.34 2.78 5.71
CA GLY A 142 -1.15 2.25 5.06
C GLY A 142 -1.21 2.45 3.54
N LEU A 143 -0.34 3.33 3.02
CA LEU A 143 -0.33 3.75 1.62
C LEU A 143 0.40 2.76 0.69
N GLY A 144 0.95 1.67 1.21
CA GLY A 144 1.62 0.62 0.43
C GLY A 144 0.68 -0.49 -0.09
N GLY A 145 -0.65 -0.28 -0.13
CA GLY A 145 -1.63 -1.17 -0.74
C GLY A 145 -2.67 -1.79 0.20
N ALA A 146 -2.32 -2.17 1.43
CA ALA A 146 -3.24 -2.88 2.33
C ALA A 146 -4.29 -1.97 3.00
N GLY A 147 -4.06 -0.67 3.11
CA GLY A 147 -5.00 0.27 3.69
C GLY A 147 -5.29 0.05 5.19
N PHE A 148 -4.34 -0.45 5.97
CA PHE A 148 -4.52 -0.64 7.42
C PHE A 148 -4.45 0.72 8.14
N PRO A 149 -5.41 1.06 9.05
CA PRO A 149 -5.40 2.33 9.78
C PRO A 149 -4.09 2.57 10.53
N THR A 150 -3.41 3.67 10.22
CA THR A 150 -2.03 3.91 10.69
C THR A 150 -1.97 4.15 12.20
N HIS A 151 -2.94 4.86 12.79
CA HIS A 151 -3.00 5.08 14.23
C HIS A 151 -3.12 3.76 15.02
N VAL A 152 -3.82 2.75 14.47
CA VAL A 152 -3.91 1.41 15.08
C VAL A 152 -2.56 0.69 15.01
N LYS A 153 -1.88 0.77 13.85
CA LYS A 153 -0.53 0.20 13.69
C LYS A 153 0.48 0.81 14.66
N LEU A 154 0.38 2.09 14.94
CA LEU A 154 1.28 2.83 15.85
C LEU A 154 0.89 2.73 17.33
N ARG A 155 -0.31 2.24 17.65
CA ARG A 155 -0.73 1.95 19.02
C ARG A 155 -0.09 0.65 19.50
N ILE A 156 1.18 0.76 19.86
CA ILE A 156 1.96 -0.38 20.37
C ILE A 156 1.40 -0.78 21.74
N PRO A 157 0.97 -2.05 21.91
CA PRO A 157 0.50 -2.53 23.20
C PRO A 157 1.60 -2.46 24.29
N PRO A 158 1.27 -2.16 25.54
CA PRO A 158 2.25 -2.00 26.63
C PRO A 158 3.11 -3.24 26.91
N ASP A 159 2.56 -4.42 26.64
CA ASP A 159 3.23 -5.72 26.78
C ASP A 159 4.23 -6.04 25.66
N LYS A 160 4.30 -5.19 24.60
CA LYS A 160 5.21 -5.39 23.48
C LYS A 160 6.41 -4.46 23.57
N ASN A 161 7.60 -5.06 23.61
CA ASN A 161 8.84 -4.30 23.51
C ASN A 161 9.21 -4.04 22.04
N VAL A 162 8.65 -2.97 21.47
CA VAL A 162 8.93 -2.57 20.09
C VAL A 162 10.05 -1.53 20.07
N ASP A 163 11.18 -1.92 19.52
CA ASP A 163 12.41 -1.12 19.49
C ASP A 163 12.78 -0.59 18.10
N THR A 164 12.17 -1.14 17.04
CA THR A 164 12.61 -0.88 15.67
C THR A 164 11.47 -0.42 14.77
N LEU A 165 11.65 0.76 14.16
CA LEU A 165 10.84 1.22 13.02
C LEU A 165 11.54 0.84 11.70
N ILE A 166 10.82 0.22 10.79
CA ILE A 166 11.27 -0.09 9.44
C ILE A 166 10.45 0.73 8.45
N VAL A 167 11.08 1.67 7.77
CA VAL A 167 10.48 2.46 6.69
C VAL A 167 10.69 1.69 5.39
N ASN A 168 9.59 1.23 4.83
CA ASN A 168 9.57 0.42 3.62
C ASN A 168 9.53 1.33 2.38
N ALA A 169 10.67 1.44 1.71
CA ALA A 169 10.87 2.10 0.41
C ALA A 169 11.29 1.09 -0.67
N ALA A 170 11.01 -0.21 -0.48
CA ALA A 170 11.41 -1.26 -1.41
C ALA A 170 10.72 -1.12 -2.77
N GLU A 171 9.38 -0.93 -2.80
CA GLU A 171 8.58 -0.77 -4.03
C GLU A 171 8.88 -1.86 -5.07
N CYS A 172 8.73 -3.13 -4.65
CA CYS A 172 9.13 -4.30 -5.43
C CYS A 172 8.12 -4.70 -6.54
N GLU A 173 6.93 -4.10 -6.58
CA GLU A 173 5.96 -4.32 -7.67
C GLU A 173 6.49 -3.72 -8.98
N PRO A 174 6.41 -4.44 -10.11
CA PRO A 174 6.73 -3.87 -11.42
C PRO A 174 5.90 -2.62 -11.74
N TYR A 175 6.43 -1.77 -12.60
CA TYR A 175 5.87 -0.50 -13.08
C TYR A 175 5.78 0.61 -12.06
N ILE A 176 5.44 0.34 -10.78
CA ILE A 176 5.18 1.35 -9.75
C ILE A 176 6.46 2.09 -9.38
N THR A 177 6.40 3.44 -9.31
CA THR A 177 7.54 4.32 -9.02
C THR A 177 7.23 5.45 -8.03
N VAL A 178 6.02 5.51 -7.50
CA VAL A 178 5.58 6.62 -6.62
C VAL A 178 6.29 6.65 -5.27
N ASP A 179 6.67 5.50 -4.69
CA ASP A 179 7.44 5.47 -3.45
C ASP A 179 8.90 5.91 -3.69
N TYR A 180 9.45 5.57 -4.86
CA TYR A 180 10.76 6.09 -5.29
C TYR A 180 10.73 7.61 -5.47
N ARG A 181 9.70 8.14 -6.14
CA ARG A 181 9.51 9.60 -6.29
C ARG A 181 9.29 10.28 -4.95
N GLU A 182 8.53 9.66 -4.03
CA GLU A 182 8.37 10.17 -2.67
C GLU A 182 9.72 10.32 -1.96
N CYS A 183 10.65 9.36 -2.14
CA CYS A 183 12.00 9.45 -1.59
C CYS A 183 12.81 10.62 -2.19
N LEU A 184 12.65 10.91 -3.48
CA LEU A 184 13.38 11.98 -4.15
C LEU A 184 12.79 13.36 -3.86
N GLU A 185 11.46 13.49 -3.93
CA GLU A 185 10.75 14.76 -3.90
C GLU A 185 10.40 15.23 -2.47
N ASN A 186 10.22 14.28 -1.54
CA ASN A 186 9.72 14.57 -0.18
C ASN A 186 10.60 13.97 0.93
N SER A 187 11.90 13.86 0.69
CA SER A 187 12.86 13.27 1.62
C SER A 187 12.92 13.96 2.98
N TRP A 188 12.72 15.28 3.04
CA TRP A 188 12.65 16.03 4.30
C TRP A 188 11.42 15.66 5.13
N ASP A 189 10.26 15.46 4.51
CA ASP A 189 9.05 15.02 5.20
C ASP A 189 9.24 13.61 5.78
N ILE A 190 9.94 12.73 5.05
CA ILE A 190 10.27 11.38 5.51
C ILE A 190 11.11 11.45 6.79
N LEU A 191 12.20 12.22 6.77
CA LEU A 191 13.11 12.33 7.92
C LEU A 191 12.46 13.04 9.10
N SER A 192 11.74 14.15 8.86
CA SER A 192 11.00 14.86 9.90
C SER A 192 10.00 13.95 10.61
N SER A 193 9.26 13.14 9.86
CA SER A 193 8.35 12.15 10.44
C SER A 193 9.08 11.09 11.24
N ILE A 194 10.23 10.61 10.76
CA ILE A 194 11.03 9.60 11.47
C ILE A 194 11.47 10.12 12.83
N TYR A 195 11.96 11.35 12.92
CA TYR A 195 12.34 11.94 14.20
C TYR A 195 11.15 12.10 15.15
N THR A 196 10.01 12.58 14.64
CA THR A 196 8.77 12.68 15.42
C THR A 196 8.31 11.31 15.94
N LEU A 197 8.34 10.27 15.07
CA LEU A 197 7.96 8.91 15.44
C LEU A 197 8.94 8.31 16.48
N LYS A 198 10.25 8.56 16.31
CA LYS A 198 11.28 8.15 17.27
C LYS A 198 11.03 8.77 18.63
N GLU A 199 10.87 10.07 18.69
CA GLU A 199 10.68 10.83 19.93
C GLU A 199 9.41 10.41 20.66
N ILE A 200 8.26 10.37 19.97
CA ILE A 200 6.96 10.14 20.61
C ILE A 200 6.75 8.66 20.95
N LEU A 201 7.24 7.72 20.11
CA LEU A 201 6.99 6.30 20.26
C LEU A 201 8.19 5.52 20.85
N GLY A 202 9.34 6.17 21.01
CA GLY A 202 10.51 5.61 21.68
C GLY A 202 11.27 4.57 20.86
N PHE A 203 11.26 4.65 19.52
CA PHE A 203 12.05 3.74 18.71
C PHE A 203 13.55 3.96 18.91
N LYS A 204 14.27 2.89 19.26
CA LYS A 204 15.72 2.91 19.46
C LYS A 204 16.50 2.78 18.15
N ARG A 205 15.86 2.27 17.10
CA ARG A 205 16.46 2.05 15.79
C ARG A 205 15.43 2.32 14.70
N VAL A 206 15.85 3.02 13.66
CA VAL A 206 15.07 3.25 12.45
C VAL A 206 15.87 2.77 11.24
N VAL A 207 15.25 1.98 10.38
CA VAL A 207 15.85 1.48 9.15
C VAL A 207 14.99 1.91 7.97
N ILE A 208 15.53 2.75 7.09
CA ILE A 208 14.92 3.03 5.79
C ILE A 208 15.50 2.01 4.80
N ALA A 209 14.66 1.13 4.31
CA ALA A 209 15.11 0.03 3.46
C ALA A 209 14.51 0.14 2.05
N ALA A 210 15.38 0.22 1.05
CA ALA A 210 15.04 0.31 -0.36
C ALA A 210 15.81 -0.73 -1.18
N GLU A 211 15.30 -1.07 -2.37
CA GLU A 211 15.98 -1.98 -3.27
C GLU A 211 17.19 -1.32 -3.96
N ASP A 212 18.19 -2.13 -4.32
CA ASP A 212 19.47 -1.71 -4.92
C ASP A 212 19.33 -1.09 -6.32
N ASN A 213 18.14 -1.15 -6.90
CA ASN A 213 17.79 -0.47 -8.15
C ASN A 213 17.40 1.02 -7.97
N LYS A 214 17.56 1.59 -6.76
CA LYS A 214 17.19 2.97 -6.41
C LYS A 214 18.37 3.80 -5.87
N PRO A 215 19.52 3.91 -6.59
CA PRO A 215 20.72 4.56 -6.08
C PRO A 215 20.52 6.04 -5.75
N GLU A 216 19.71 6.78 -6.54
CA GLU A 216 19.49 8.20 -6.31
C GLU A 216 18.69 8.46 -5.03
N ALA A 217 17.69 7.61 -4.72
CA ALA A 217 16.96 7.71 -3.44
C ALA A 217 17.92 7.54 -2.25
N PHE A 218 18.89 6.61 -2.34
CA PHE A 218 19.91 6.46 -1.30
C PHE A 218 20.78 7.69 -1.17
N LYS A 219 21.21 8.31 -2.27
CA LYS A 219 22.03 9.53 -2.24
C LYS A 219 21.29 10.69 -1.55
N VAL A 220 20.04 10.93 -1.95
CA VAL A 220 19.23 12.02 -1.40
C VAL A 220 18.96 11.78 0.09
N LEU A 221 18.45 10.60 0.46
CA LEU A 221 18.13 10.27 1.85
C LEU A 221 19.40 10.30 2.73
N LYS A 222 20.54 9.82 2.21
CA LYS A 222 21.80 9.88 2.95
C LYS A 222 22.29 11.31 3.14
N ALA A 223 22.29 12.12 2.10
CA ALA A 223 22.75 13.53 2.19
C ALA A 223 21.94 14.33 3.24
N ILE A 224 20.64 14.03 3.39
CA ILE A 224 19.81 14.68 4.40
C ILE A 224 20.05 14.06 5.78
N ALA A 225 20.09 12.73 5.88
CA ALA A 225 20.38 12.05 7.13
C ALA A 225 21.76 12.44 7.71
N ASP A 226 22.79 12.55 6.88
CA ASP A 226 24.15 12.92 7.31
C ASP A 226 24.23 14.38 7.83
N ARG A 227 23.39 15.29 7.36
CA ARG A 227 23.31 16.67 7.87
C ARG A 227 22.73 16.75 9.26
N ASP A 228 21.82 15.84 9.59
CA ASP A 228 21.06 15.83 10.85
C ASP A 228 21.70 14.92 11.92
N VAL A 229 22.60 14.02 11.53
CA VAL A 229 23.13 12.95 12.39
C VAL A 229 24.33 13.42 13.22
N ALA A 230 24.35 14.66 13.70
CA ALA A 230 25.43 15.08 14.58
C ALA A 230 25.53 14.25 15.88
N GLU A 231 24.50 13.52 16.34
CA GLU A 231 24.55 12.94 17.70
C GLU A 231 24.09 11.49 17.91
N ASP A 232 23.18 10.88 17.12
CA ASP A 232 22.57 9.62 17.59
C ASP A 232 22.72 8.36 16.74
N ASN A 233 23.10 8.46 15.47
CA ASN A 233 23.25 7.31 14.55
C ASN A 233 22.06 6.32 14.53
N VAL A 234 20.85 6.77 14.88
CA VAL A 234 19.64 5.94 15.06
C VAL A 234 19.01 5.57 13.73
N VAL A 235 19.06 6.50 12.75
CA VAL A 235 18.53 6.29 11.39
C VAL A 235 19.59 5.65 10.52
N ARG A 236 19.26 4.49 9.95
CA ARG A 236 20.15 3.74 9.06
C ARG A 236 19.47 3.49 7.72
N LEU A 237 20.22 3.67 6.66
CA LEU A 237 19.79 3.24 5.32
C LEU A 237 20.19 1.79 5.09
N MET A 238 19.35 1.01 4.46
CA MET A 238 19.61 -0.39 4.13
C MET A 238 19.30 -0.70 2.68
N THR A 239 20.26 -1.30 2.00
CA THR A 239 20.10 -1.82 0.65
C THR A 239 19.56 -3.24 0.68
N LEU A 240 18.47 -3.46 -0.06
CA LEU A 240 17.85 -4.76 -0.29
C LEU A 240 18.11 -5.20 -1.73
N LYS A 241 18.22 -6.51 -1.96
CA LYS A 241 18.27 -7.02 -3.33
C LYS A 241 16.93 -6.81 -4.01
N SER A 242 16.96 -6.32 -5.25
CA SER A 242 15.78 -6.24 -6.11
C SER A 242 15.23 -7.62 -6.40
N LYS A 243 14.17 -7.98 -5.68
CA LYS A 243 13.51 -9.29 -5.75
C LYS A 243 12.08 -9.19 -5.22
N TYR A 244 11.15 -9.79 -5.91
CA TYR A 244 9.75 -9.82 -5.48
C TYR A 244 9.45 -11.06 -4.61
N PRO A 245 8.75 -10.96 -3.45
CA PRO A 245 8.17 -9.77 -2.81
C PRO A 245 9.05 -9.20 -1.67
N GLN A 246 10.12 -8.50 -1.99
CA GLN A 246 11.05 -7.94 -1.01
C GLN A 246 10.37 -6.93 -0.07
N GLY A 247 9.42 -6.14 -0.59
CA GLY A 247 8.66 -5.14 0.18
C GLY A 247 7.54 -5.71 1.08
N ALA A 248 7.31 -7.01 1.10
CA ALA A 248 6.32 -7.59 2.00
C ALA A 248 6.74 -7.43 3.47
N GLU A 249 5.82 -7.03 4.35
CA GLU A 249 6.10 -6.63 5.73
C GLU A 249 6.96 -7.65 6.51
N LYS A 250 6.62 -8.95 6.45
CA LYS A 250 7.39 -10.01 7.11
C LYS A 250 8.79 -10.18 6.51
N MET A 251 8.94 -9.91 5.23
CA MET A 251 10.24 -9.96 4.54
C MET A 251 11.10 -8.77 4.93
N MET A 252 10.51 -7.59 5.07
CA MET A 252 11.18 -6.40 5.56
C MET A 252 11.73 -6.61 6.98
N VAL A 253 10.92 -7.15 7.89
CA VAL A 253 11.36 -7.48 9.26
C VAL A 253 12.55 -8.44 9.22
N LEU A 254 12.46 -9.52 8.44
CA LEU A 254 13.54 -10.51 8.31
C LEU A 254 14.82 -9.86 7.77
N SER A 255 14.70 -9.06 6.71
CA SER A 255 15.86 -8.42 6.07
C SER A 255 16.51 -7.38 6.95
N ALA A 256 15.71 -6.55 7.65
CA ALA A 256 16.23 -5.45 8.46
C ALA A 256 16.78 -5.89 9.82
N THR A 257 16.26 -6.98 10.40
CA THR A 257 16.56 -7.34 11.79
C THR A 257 17.02 -8.78 11.98
N GLY A 258 16.85 -9.65 10.99
CA GLY A 258 17.04 -11.10 11.13
C GLY A 258 15.91 -11.81 11.90
N ARG A 259 14.98 -11.05 12.52
CA ARG A 259 13.85 -11.60 13.28
C ARG A 259 12.82 -12.21 12.34
N LYS A 260 12.20 -13.31 12.73
CA LYS A 260 11.13 -13.97 11.96
C LYS A 260 9.80 -13.72 12.65
N VAL A 261 8.83 -13.17 11.93
CA VAL A 261 7.45 -13.04 12.41
C VAL A 261 6.77 -14.40 12.37
N PRO A 262 6.37 -14.98 13.52
CA PRO A 262 5.73 -16.30 13.55
C PRO A 262 4.39 -16.33 12.81
N PRO A 263 3.87 -17.52 12.45
CA PRO A 263 2.52 -17.70 11.94
C PRO A 263 1.46 -17.05 12.84
N GLY A 264 0.52 -16.32 12.26
CA GLY A 264 -0.56 -15.63 13.00
C GLY A 264 -0.12 -14.42 13.82
N LYS A 265 1.18 -14.11 13.89
CA LYS A 265 1.72 -12.96 14.63
C LYS A 265 2.00 -11.76 13.72
N LEU A 266 2.15 -10.59 14.36
CA LEU A 266 2.42 -9.30 13.72
C LEU A 266 3.89 -8.89 13.94
N PRO A 267 4.43 -7.93 13.18
CA PRO A 267 5.78 -7.37 13.41
C PRO A 267 6.03 -6.88 14.84
N ALA A 268 5.00 -6.34 15.51
CA ALA A 268 5.10 -5.90 16.90
C ALA A 268 5.44 -7.04 17.87
N ASP A 269 5.04 -8.27 17.58
CA ASP A 269 5.38 -9.46 18.40
C ASP A 269 6.88 -9.81 18.36
N VAL A 270 7.60 -9.25 17.39
CA VAL A 270 9.05 -9.39 17.26
C VAL A 270 9.77 -8.05 17.37
N GLY A 271 9.14 -7.06 18.01
CA GLY A 271 9.74 -5.77 18.34
C GLY A 271 9.87 -4.80 17.16
N CYS A 272 9.06 -4.95 16.11
CA CYS A 272 9.16 -4.12 14.91
C CYS A 272 7.81 -3.46 14.54
N VAL A 273 7.88 -2.25 13.99
CA VAL A 273 6.80 -1.64 13.22
C VAL A 273 7.30 -1.41 11.80
N VAL A 274 6.50 -1.74 10.79
CA VAL A 274 6.81 -1.50 9.37
C VAL A 274 5.83 -0.49 8.81
N MET A 275 6.34 0.58 8.21
CA MET A 275 5.52 1.61 7.58
C MET A 275 5.99 1.86 6.14
N ASN A 276 5.05 2.03 5.22
CA ASN A 276 5.36 2.48 3.88
C ASN A 276 5.92 3.92 3.91
N VAL A 277 6.88 4.22 3.05
CA VAL A 277 7.59 5.52 3.01
C VAL A 277 6.66 6.70 2.78
N ALA A 278 5.65 6.57 1.91
CA ALA A 278 4.67 7.64 1.68
C ALA A 278 3.75 7.87 2.89
N SER A 279 3.42 6.81 3.67
CA SER A 279 2.69 6.96 4.93
C SER A 279 3.53 7.70 5.98
N VAL A 280 4.82 7.45 6.01
CA VAL A 280 5.75 8.16 6.90
C VAL A 280 5.82 9.64 6.50
N ALA A 281 6.11 9.96 5.24
CA ALA A 281 6.21 11.34 4.77
C ALA A 281 4.91 12.15 5.03
N PHE A 282 3.75 11.51 4.87
CA PHE A 282 2.47 12.17 5.09
C PHE A 282 2.28 12.64 6.53
N ILE A 283 2.81 11.96 7.53
CA ILE A 283 2.69 12.37 8.95
C ILE A 283 3.28 13.76 9.16
N ALA A 284 4.48 14.05 8.65
CA ALA A 284 5.08 15.39 8.79
C ALA A 284 4.23 16.47 8.10
N ARG A 285 3.74 16.18 6.89
CA ARG A 285 2.87 17.12 6.16
C ARG A 285 1.60 17.43 6.93
N TYR A 286 0.98 16.43 7.53
CA TYR A 286 -0.21 16.62 8.34
C TYR A 286 0.08 17.40 9.62
N LEU A 287 1.12 17.03 10.36
CA LEU A 287 1.49 17.74 11.60
C LEU A 287 1.82 19.21 11.36
N LYS A 288 2.37 19.54 10.19
CA LYS A 288 2.72 20.91 9.80
C LYS A 288 1.51 21.74 9.35
N SER A 289 0.54 21.12 8.68
CA SER A 289 -0.52 21.85 7.96
C SER A 289 -1.93 21.62 8.50
N GLY A 290 -2.16 20.54 9.25
CA GLY A 290 -3.51 20.08 9.62
C GLY A 290 -4.31 19.50 8.45
N LYS A 291 -3.76 19.50 7.21
CA LYS A 291 -4.49 19.01 6.03
C LYS A 291 -4.55 17.47 6.01
N PRO A 292 -5.74 16.86 6.10
CA PRO A 292 -5.88 15.41 6.14
C PRO A 292 -5.58 14.76 4.79
N LEU A 293 -5.66 13.42 4.74
CA LEU A 293 -5.39 12.64 3.54
C LEU A 293 -6.53 12.79 2.52
N VAL A 294 -6.43 13.79 1.67
CA VAL A 294 -7.41 14.14 0.62
C VAL A 294 -6.89 13.88 -0.80
N SER A 295 -5.61 13.57 -0.95
CA SER A 295 -5.02 13.29 -2.27
C SER A 295 -4.02 12.15 -2.19
N ARG A 296 -3.82 11.46 -3.32
CA ARG A 296 -2.93 10.32 -3.45
C ARG A 296 -2.02 10.49 -4.66
N SER A 297 -0.73 10.18 -4.52
CA SER A 297 0.15 10.00 -5.67
C SER A 297 0.09 8.55 -6.12
N LEU A 298 0.02 8.33 -7.42
CA LEU A 298 -0.01 7.00 -8.03
C LEU A 298 0.69 6.99 -9.39
N THR A 299 1.19 5.82 -9.79
CA THR A 299 1.76 5.58 -11.11
C THR A 299 0.66 5.18 -12.08
N VAL A 300 0.62 5.81 -13.24
CA VAL A 300 -0.20 5.37 -14.40
C VAL A 300 0.76 4.86 -15.47
N ASP A 301 0.71 3.56 -15.79
CA ASP A 301 1.66 2.93 -16.72
C ASP A 301 1.05 1.66 -17.35
N GLY A 302 1.81 0.99 -18.18
CA GLY A 302 1.42 -0.24 -18.87
C GLY A 302 1.44 -0.11 -20.39
N SER A 303 1.41 -1.25 -21.09
CA SER A 303 1.56 -1.26 -22.54
C SER A 303 0.43 -0.58 -23.30
N ALA A 304 -0.76 -0.40 -22.69
CA ALA A 304 -1.90 0.28 -23.29
C ALA A 304 -1.94 1.78 -22.99
N ILE A 305 -1.21 2.32 -22.01
CA ILE A 305 -1.23 3.74 -21.67
C ILE A 305 -0.42 4.54 -22.69
N ALA A 306 -0.99 5.65 -23.17
CA ALA A 306 -0.33 6.47 -24.19
C ALA A 306 0.85 7.26 -23.64
N ASP A 307 0.70 7.91 -22.48
CA ASP A 307 1.70 8.78 -21.88
C ASP A 307 1.85 8.45 -20.36
N PRO A 308 2.68 7.44 -20.01
CA PRO A 308 2.88 7.02 -18.63
C PRO A 308 3.41 8.13 -17.73
N LYS A 309 2.81 8.31 -16.55
CA LYS A 309 3.12 9.37 -15.59
C LYS A 309 3.01 8.90 -14.14
N ASN A 310 3.68 9.64 -13.25
CA ASN A 310 3.30 9.69 -11.84
C ASN A 310 2.39 10.89 -11.63
N VAL A 311 1.21 10.67 -11.06
CA VAL A 311 0.19 11.72 -10.90
C VAL A 311 -0.27 11.85 -9.46
N ARG A 312 -0.60 13.08 -9.05
CA ARG A 312 -1.26 13.34 -7.76
C ARG A 312 -2.70 13.71 -8.00
N VAL A 313 -3.60 12.89 -7.46
CA VAL A 313 -5.03 12.96 -7.70
C VAL A 313 -5.82 13.17 -6.41
N PRO A 314 -6.98 13.85 -6.43
CA PRO A 314 -7.94 13.81 -5.33
C PRO A 314 -8.42 12.36 -5.09
N ILE A 315 -8.56 11.96 -3.83
CA ILE A 315 -9.16 10.67 -3.49
C ILE A 315 -10.63 10.69 -3.95
N GLY A 316 -11.09 9.62 -4.56
CA GLY A 316 -12.42 9.52 -5.14
C GLY A 316 -12.52 9.94 -6.61
N MET A 317 -11.44 10.45 -7.21
CA MET A 317 -11.41 10.75 -8.64
C MET A 317 -11.58 9.46 -9.46
N ASN A 318 -12.28 9.57 -10.58
CA ASN A 318 -12.55 8.46 -11.48
C ASN A 318 -11.27 7.97 -12.17
N VAL A 319 -11.08 6.65 -12.25
CA VAL A 319 -9.90 6.02 -12.87
C VAL A 319 -9.84 6.33 -14.38
N GLY A 320 -10.98 6.39 -15.07
CA GLY A 320 -11.05 6.75 -16.49
C GLY A 320 -10.50 8.15 -16.76
N GLU A 321 -10.94 9.16 -15.98
CA GLU A 321 -10.45 10.54 -16.11
C GLU A 321 -8.93 10.64 -15.89
N ILE A 322 -8.37 9.82 -14.98
CA ILE A 322 -6.94 9.79 -14.75
C ILE A 322 -6.19 9.19 -15.95
N ILE A 323 -6.74 8.14 -16.55
CA ILE A 323 -6.19 7.54 -17.78
C ILE A 323 -6.24 8.54 -18.93
N ASP A 324 -7.35 9.27 -19.09
CA ASP A 324 -7.52 10.30 -20.12
C ASP A 324 -6.49 11.43 -19.97
N PHE A 325 -6.23 11.87 -18.72
CA PHE A 325 -5.15 12.83 -18.44
C PHE A 325 -3.76 12.31 -18.86
N CYS A 326 -3.56 11.01 -18.83
CA CYS A 326 -2.35 10.34 -19.31
C CYS A 326 -2.41 10.01 -20.82
N GLY A 327 -3.18 10.77 -21.59
CA GLY A 327 -3.31 10.63 -23.04
C GLY A 327 -4.23 9.50 -23.50
N GLY A 328 -4.95 8.85 -22.58
CA GLY A 328 -5.85 7.75 -22.89
C GLY A 328 -5.12 6.45 -23.21
N PHE A 329 -5.81 5.57 -23.94
CA PHE A 329 -5.24 4.32 -24.42
C PHE A 329 -4.63 4.46 -25.81
N LYS A 330 -3.39 4.01 -26.00
CA LYS A 330 -2.74 3.87 -27.32
C LYS A 330 -3.02 2.53 -28.00
N ALA A 331 -3.60 1.58 -27.27
CA ALA A 331 -4.01 0.27 -27.74
C ALA A 331 -5.20 -0.20 -26.91
N GLU A 332 -6.04 -1.09 -27.46
CA GLU A 332 -7.17 -1.69 -26.73
C GLU A 332 -6.68 -2.36 -25.44
N PRO A 333 -7.23 -2.00 -24.27
CA PRO A 333 -6.81 -2.58 -23.01
C PRO A 333 -7.44 -3.95 -22.80
N GLY A 334 -6.65 -5.02 -22.85
CA GLY A 334 -7.10 -6.35 -22.49
C GLY A 334 -7.14 -6.58 -20.96
N LYS A 335 -6.47 -5.71 -20.19
CA LYS A 335 -6.49 -5.77 -18.72
C LYS A 335 -6.16 -4.42 -18.09
N ILE A 336 -6.99 -3.99 -17.15
CA ILE A 336 -6.74 -2.82 -16.30
C ILE A 336 -6.62 -3.29 -14.85
N ILE A 337 -5.63 -2.78 -14.12
CA ILE A 337 -5.32 -3.19 -12.75
C ILE A 337 -5.18 -1.95 -11.87
N THR A 338 -5.82 -1.94 -10.71
CA THR A 338 -5.51 -1.00 -9.63
C THR A 338 -4.49 -1.61 -8.68
N GLY A 339 -3.34 -0.95 -8.50
CA GLY A 339 -2.16 -1.49 -7.82
C GLY A 339 -1.18 -2.18 -8.77
N GLY A 340 -0.24 -2.94 -8.21
CA GLY A 340 0.79 -3.62 -8.99
C GLY A 340 0.32 -4.89 -9.70
N PRO A 341 1.05 -5.38 -10.72
CA PRO A 341 0.61 -6.53 -11.50
C PRO A 341 0.65 -7.85 -10.73
N MET A 342 1.34 -7.90 -9.58
CA MET A 342 1.47 -9.10 -8.78
C MET A 342 0.40 -9.23 -7.69
N MET A 343 0.01 -8.14 -7.04
CA MET A 343 -0.96 -8.12 -5.94
C MET A 343 -2.18 -7.24 -6.19
N GLY A 344 -2.18 -6.41 -7.23
CA GLY A 344 -3.28 -5.54 -7.58
C GLY A 344 -4.54 -6.28 -7.99
N LEU A 345 -5.61 -5.53 -8.19
CA LEU A 345 -6.92 -6.04 -8.57
C LEU A 345 -7.22 -5.66 -10.03
N ALA A 346 -7.51 -6.65 -10.86
CA ALA A 346 -8.06 -6.39 -12.18
C ALA A 346 -9.48 -5.84 -12.04
N VAL A 347 -9.80 -4.83 -12.83
CA VAL A 347 -11.09 -4.15 -12.83
C VAL A 347 -11.83 -4.39 -14.14
N VAL A 348 -13.17 -4.40 -14.06
CA VAL A 348 -14.03 -4.69 -15.21
C VAL A 348 -14.18 -3.46 -16.13
N ASN A 349 -14.12 -2.28 -15.53
CA ASN A 349 -14.21 -1.00 -16.22
C ASN A 349 -13.42 0.06 -15.46
N THR A 350 -13.35 1.26 -16.01
CA THR A 350 -12.65 2.41 -15.43
C THR A 350 -13.56 3.32 -14.61
N ASP A 351 -14.86 3.03 -14.53
CA ASP A 351 -15.81 3.82 -13.74
C ASP A 351 -15.78 3.43 -12.25
N ILE A 352 -14.60 3.58 -11.67
CA ILE A 352 -14.33 3.32 -10.26
C ILE A 352 -13.50 4.46 -9.66
N PRO A 353 -13.69 4.79 -8.37
CA PRO A 353 -12.93 5.83 -7.71
C PRO A 353 -11.54 5.34 -7.26
N VAL A 354 -10.57 6.26 -7.26
CA VAL A 354 -9.30 6.05 -6.56
C VAL A 354 -9.52 6.07 -5.05
N LEU A 355 -8.97 5.08 -4.36
CA LEU A 355 -9.02 4.94 -2.91
C LEU A 355 -7.69 5.38 -2.26
N LYS A 356 -7.70 5.60 -0.95
CA LYS A 356 -6.52 5.99 -0.15
C LYS A 356 -5.31 5.09 -0.36
N GLN A 357 -5.51 3.79 -0.50
CA GLN A 357 -4.44 2.79 -0.63
C GLN A 357 -3.96 2.54 -2.05
N ASN A 358 -4.63 3.08 -3.08
CA ASN A 358 -4.18 2.88 -4.45
C ASN A 358 -2.84 3.58 -4.69
N ASN A 359 -1.90 2.89 -5.31
CA ASN A 359 -0.56 3.40 -5.64
C ASN A 359 -0.23 3.29 -7.14
N ALA A 360 -1.08 2.62 -7.92
CA ALA A 360 -0.96 2.56 -9.37
C ALA A 360 -2.29 2.27 -10.07
N ILE A 361 -2.37 2.69 -11.33
CA ILE A 361 -3.34 2.25 -12.34
C ILE A 361 -2.50 1.75 -13.51
N LEU A 362 -2.64 0.45 -13.84
CA LEU A 362 -1.88 -0.18 -14.92
C LEU A 362 -2.84 -0.71 -15.98
N ALA A 363 -2.56 -0.40 -17.24
CA ALA A 363 -3.34 -0.94 -18.36
C ALA A 363 -2.44 -1.66 -19.35
N PHE A 364 -2.78 -2.90 -19.68
CA PHE A 364 -2.04 -3.76 -20.59
C PHE A 364 -2.85 -4.01 -21.85
N ALA A 365 -2.20 -3.87 -23.01
CA ALA A 365 -2.79 -4.19 -24.30
C ALA A 365 -3.20 -5.67 -24.36
N ASP A 366 -4.14 -5.99 -25.23
CA ASP A 366 -4.76 -7.32 -25.28
C ASP A 366 -3.74 -8.44 -25.54
N ASP A 367 -2.76 -8.21 -26.41
CA ASP A 367 -1.66 -9.14 -26.69
C ASP A 367 -0.78 -9.42 -25.45
N ALA A 368 -0.57 -8.42 -24.59
CA ALA A 368 0.21 -8.52 -23.36
C ALA A 368 -0.60 -9.10 -22.18
N SER A 369 -1.93 -9.08 -22.28
CA SER A 369 -2.85 -9.57 -21.24
C SER A 369 -3.14 -11.07 -21.30
N ASN A 370 -2.65 -11.76 -22.32
CA ASN A 370 -2.97 -13.16 -22.63
C ASN A 370 -2.78 -14.08 -21.43
N VAL A 371 -3.90 -14.59 -20.88
CA VAL A 371 -3.91 -15.54 -19.77
C VAL A 371 -3.67 -16.94 -20.33
N LYS A 372 -2.55 -17.55 -19.94
CA LYS A 372 -2.25 -18.93 -20.31
C LYS A 372 -3.34 -19.86 -19.77
N LYS A 373 -3.80 -20.79 -20.61
CA LYS A 373 -4.76 -21.84 -20.20
C LYS A 373 -4.16 -22.71 -19.09
N GLU A 374 -4.92 -22.93 -18.02
CA GLU A 374 -4.55 -23.86 -16.95
C GLU A 374 -4.34 -25.28 -17.48
N ARG A 375 -3.28 -25.94 -17.01
CA ARG A 375 -2.92 -27.33 -17.32
C ARG A 375 -2.73 -28.12 -16.02
N ASP A 376 -2.64 -29.43 -16.14
CA ASP A 376 -2.36 -30.29 -14.99
C ASP A 376 -1.00 -30.05 -14.40
N CYS A 377 -0.91 -30.24 -13.08
CA CYS A 377 0.32 -30.04 -12.33
C CYS A 377 1.37 -31.07 -12.70
N ILE A 378 2.51 -30.63 -13.23
CA ILE A 378 3.65 -31.50 -13.58
C ILE A 378 4.57 -31.80 -12.38
N ARG A 379 4.21 -31.41 -11.16
CA ARG A 379 4.94 -31.65 -9.89
C ARG A 379 6.39 -31.12 -9.89
N CYS A 380 6.69 -30.05 -10.60
CA CYS A 380 8.04 -29.48 -10.75
C CYS A 380 8.58 -28.76 -9.49
N GLY A 381 7.76 -28.50 -8.46
CA GLY A 381 8.17 -27.84 -7.21
C GLY A 381 8.43 -26.33 -7.27
N ARG A 382 8.38 -25.69 -8.46
CA ARG A 382 8.71 -24.24 -8.61
C ARG A 382 7.89 -23.33 -7.72
N CYS A 383 6.58 -23.64 -7.53
CA CYS A 383 5.71 -22.83 -6.66
C CYS A 383 6.12 -22.88 -5.18
N ALA A 384 6.61 -24.02 -4.69
CA ALA A 384 7.14 -24.16 -3.33
C ALA A 384 8.49 -23.45 -3.18
N ALA A 385 9.39 -23.60 -4.16
CA ALA A 385 10.69 -22.91 -4.19
C ALA A 385 10.54 -21.39 -4.25
N ALA A 386 9.53 -20.88 -4.98
CA ALA A 386 9.22 -19.46 -5.08
C ALA A 386 8.51 -18.88 -3.84
N CYS A 387 7.95 -19.72 -2.97
CA CYS A 387 7.21 -19.23 -1.81
C CYS A 387 8.16 -18.68 -0.73
N PRO A 388 8.12 -17.37 -0.40
CA PRO A 388 9.00 -16.78 0.61
C PRO A 388 8.62 -17.21 2.04
N LEU A 389 7.43 -17.79 2.22
CA LEU A 389 6.94 -18.34 3.49
C LEU A 389 7.07 -19.86 3.56
N SER A 390 7.74 -20.49 2.57
CA SER A 390 7.97 -21.94 2.51
C SER A 390 6.68 -22.78 2.53
N LEU A 391 5.59 -22.26 1.98
CA LEU A 391 4.34 -22.99 1.82
C LEU A 391 4.41 -23.92 0.58
N MET A 392 3.50 -24.89 0.54
CA MET A 392 3.34 -25.80 -0.60
C MET A 392 1.99 -25.54 -1.33
N PRO A 393 1.90 -24.56 -2.23
CA PRO A 393 0.63 -24.13 -2.84
C PRO A 393 -0.16 -25.23 -3.53
N THR A 394 0.51 -26.19 -4.17
CA THR A 394 -0.15 -27.33 -4.84
C THR A 394 -0.77 -28.32 -3.86
N LEU A 395 -0.28 -28.44 -2.63
CA LEU A 395 -0.95 -29.24 -1.59
C LEU A 395 -2.25 -28.58 -1.14
N VAL A 396 -2.24 -27.26 -1.01
CA VAL A 396 -3.46 -26.47 -0.68
C VAL A 396 -4.53 -26.71 -1.74
N GLU A 397 -4.20 -26.63 -3.05
CA GLU A 397 -5.12 -26.95 -4.14
C GLU A 397 -5.72 -28.37 -3.97
N ARG A 398 -4.87 -29.37 -3.66
CA ARG A 398 -5.31 -30.74 -3.48
C ARG A 398 -6.28 -30.92 -2.31
N TYR A 399 -5.99 -30.28 -1.17
CA TYR A 399 -6.84 -30.37 0.02
C TYR A 399 -8.19 -29.67 -0.19
N ILE A 400 -8.21 -28.54 -0.91
CA ILE A 400 -9.47 -27.89 -1.33
C ILE A 400 -10.33 -28.83 -2.17
N LYS A 401 -9.73 -29.46 -3.21
CA LYS A 401 -10.43 -30.39 -4.10
C LYS A 401 -10.94 -31.62 -3.36
N ALA A 402 -10.20 -32.08 -2.34
CA ALA A 402 -10.61 -33.20 -1.49
C ALA A 402 -11.58 -32.80 -0.35
N LYS A 403 -11.86 -31.48 -0.17
CA LYS A 403 -12.63 -30.93 0.97
C LYS A 403 -12.07 -31.35 2.33
N ASP A 404 -10.75 -31.55 2.43
CA ASP A 404 -10.04 -31.99 3.63
C ASP A 404 -9.63 -30.76 4.45
N ILE A 405 -10.52 -30.34 5.33
CA ILE A 405 -10.34 -29.12 6.16
C ILE A 405 -9.19 -29.28 7.15
N ASP A 406 -9.03 -30.45 7.74
CA ASP A 406 -7.97 -30.70 8.73
C ASP A 406 -6.56 -30.56 8.11
N ARG A 407 -6.35 -31.16 6.94
CA ARG A 407 -5.07 -30.99 6.22
C ARG A 407 -4.91 -29.60 5.65
N LEU A 408 -6.02 -28.95 5.26
CA LEU A 408 -6.01 -27.58 4.77
C LEU A 408 -5.54 -26.61 5.89
N GLU A 409 -6.02 -26.77 7.12
CA GLU A 409 -5.56 -25.98 8.26
C GLU A 409 -4.07 -26.20 8.55
N LYS A 410 -3.63 -27.47 8.60
CA LYS A 410 -2.23 -27.87 8.81
C LYS A 410 -1.31 -27.41 7.68
N SER A 411 -1.83 -27.12 6.48
CA SER A 411 -1.04 -26.64 5.34
C SER A 411 -0.43 -25.24 5.53
N GLY A 412 -0.88 -24.49 6.53
CA GLY A 412 -0.48 -23.11 6.78
C GLY A 412 -1.06 -22.10 5.77
N ALA A 413 -2.14 -22.43 5.06
CA ALA A 413 -2.77 -21.53 4.09
C ALA A 413 -3.10 -20.15 4.67
N MET A 414 -3.49 -20.08 5.95
CA MET A 414 -3.77 -18.82 6.66
C MET A 414 -2.56 -17.86 6.77
N VAL A 415 -1.34 -18.38 6.66
CA VAL A 415 -0.10 -17.57 6.74
C VAL A 415 0.22 -16.91 5.40
N CYS A 416 -0.36 -17.38 4.30
CA CYS A 416 -0.11 -16.88 2.95
C CYS A 416 -0.39 -15.37 2.85
N MET A 417 0.57 -14.60 2.31
CA MET A 417 0.40 -13.16 2.04
C MET A 417 -0.09 -12.84 0.63
N GLU A 418 -0.46 -13.87 -0.14
CA GLU A 418 -1.07 -13.74 -1.48
C GLU A 418 -0.21 -12.99 -2.51
N CYS A 419 1.11 -13.05 -2.36
CA CYS A 419 2.05 -12.28 -3.17
C CYS A 419 2.14 -12.70 -4.66
N GLY A 420 1.53 -13.79 -5.07
CA GLY A 420 1.55 -14.21 -6.48
C GLY A 420 2.81 -14.93 -6.96
N SER A 421 3.91 -14.97 -6.20
CA SER A 421 5.17 -15.60 -6.65
C SER A 421 5.00 -17.06 -7.09
N CYS A 422 4.14 -17.82 -6.43
CA CYS A 422 3.85 -19.22 -6.79
C CYS A 422 3.10 -19.34 -8.13
N ALA A 423 2.10 -18.49 -8.38
CA ALA A 423 1.35 -18.47 -9.63
C ALA A 423 2.24 -17.99 -10.80
N TYR A 424 3.02 -16.93 -10.59
CA TYR A 424 4.00 -16.43 -11.56
C TYR A 424 5.00 -17.51 -12.00
N SER A 425 5.49 -18.33 -11.06
CA SER A 425 6.48 -19.38 -11.33
C SER A 425 5.88 -20.66 -11.91
N CYS A 426 4.55 -20.78 -11.99
CA CYS A 426 3.89 -22.02 -12.37
C CYS A 426 3.87 -22.23 -13.89
N PRO A 427 4.58 -23.23 -14.45
CA PRO A 427 4.57 -23.49 -15.90
C PRO A 427 3.23 -24.04 -16.39
N ALA A 428 2.41 -24.60 -15.49
CA ALA A 428 1.07 -25.10 -15.78
C ALA A 428 -0.03 -24.04 -15.63
N ALA A 429 0.36 -22.76 -15.43
CA ALA A 429 -0.56 -21.63 -15.28
C ALA A 429 -1.66 -21.83 -14.21
N LYS A 430 -1.33 -22.51 -13.11
CA LYS A 430 -2.30 -22.78 -12.04
C LYS A 430 -2.65 -21.48 -11.28
N PRO A 431 -3.94 -21.22 -11.01
CA PRO A 431 -4.40 -20.03 -10.26
C PRO A 431 -4.15 -20.20 -8.74
N LEU A 432 -2.88 -20.38 -8.35
CA LEU A 432 -2.51 -20.77 -7.00
C LEU A 432 -2.87 -19.73 -5.94
N VAL A 433 -2.89 -18.44 -6.30
CA VAL A 433 -3.32 -17.38 -5.37
C VAL A 433 -4.82 -17.48 -5.08
N GLN A 434 -5.62 -17.76 -6.11
CA GLN A 434 -7.07 -17.96 -5.97
C GLN A 434 -7.37 -19.19 -5.08
N TYR A 435 -6.63 -20.26 -5.22
CA TYR A 435 -6.72 -21.40 -4.31
C TYR A 435 -6.35 -21.03 -2.86
N MET A 436 -5.32 -20.19 -2.65
CA MET A 436 -4.99 -19.70 -1.31
C MET A 436 -6.10 -18.83 -0.70
N ARG A 437 -6.75 -17.96 -1.50
CA ARG A 437 -7.90 -17.17 -1.07
C ARG A 437 -9.09 -18.06 -0.70
N LEU A 438 -9.40 -19.03 -1.55
CA LEU A 438 -10.47 -19.99 -1.28
C LEU A 438 -10.18 -20.81 -0.01
N ALA A 439 -8.96 -21.28 0.17
CA ALA A 439 -8.54 -21.98 1.39
C ALA A 439 -8.80 -21.15 2.66
N LYS A 440 -8.42 -19.89 2.64
CA LYS A 440 -8.64 -18.97 3.77
C LYS A 440 -10.14 -18.76 4.05
N GLN A 441 -10.93 -18.65 3.01
CA GLN A 441 -12.39 -18.53 3.13
C GLN A 441 -12.98 -19.78 3.77
N MET A 442 -12.69 -20.97 3.25
CA MET A 442 -13.16 -22.25 3.80
C MET A 442 -12.80 -22.42 5.27
N LEU A 443 -11.55 -22.08 5.66
CA LEU A 443 -11.10 -22.16 7.04
C LEU A 443 -11.78 -21.15 7.97
N ARG A 444 -12.14 -19.97 7.49
CA ARG A 444 -12.92 -18.97 8.27
C ARG A 444 -14.36 -19.41 8.46
N GLU A 445 -15.00 -19.92 7.40
CA GLU A 445 -16.37 -20.44 7.45
C GLU A 445 -16.47 -21.61 8.44
N GLU A 446 -15.49 -22.53 8.43
CA GLU A 446 -15.47 -23.64 9.37
C GLU A 446 -15.31 -23.18 10.82
N LYS A 447 -14.42 -22.22 11.06
CA LYS A 447 -14.27 -21.61 12.42
C LYS A 447 -15.54 -20.92 12.87
N SER A 448 -16.28 -20.24 11.99
CA SER A 448 -17.53 -19.58 12.35
C SER A 448 -18.68 -20.55 12.63
N LYS A 449 -18.65 -21.77 12.11
CA LYS A 449 -19.63 -22.83 12.44
C LYS A 449 -19.36 -23.47 13.80
N ASN A 450 -18.09 -23.46 14.24
CA ASN A 450 -17.64 -24.09 15.47
C ASN A 450 -17.51 -23.09 16.65
N ALA A 451 -17.80 -21.80 16.42
CA ALA A 451 -17.84 -20.74 17.42
C ALA A 451 -19.28 -20.40 17.83
#